data_4957ffb4a1b08a89cd47951e94a0e7f7
#
_entry.id   4957ffb4a1b08a89cd47951e94a0e7f7
#
_cell.length_a   1.000
_cell.length_b   1.000
_cell.length_c   1.000
_cell.angle_alpha   90.00
_cell.angle_beta   90.00
_cell.angle_gamma   90.00
#
_symmetry.space_group_name_H-M   'P 1'
#
loop_
_entity.id
_entity.type
_entity.pdbx_description
1 polymer ?
#
loop_
_entity_poly.entity_id
_entity_poly.type
_entity_poly.pdbx_seq_one_letter_code
_entity_poly.pdbx_strand_id
1 'polypeptide(L)'
;MVSAVGAIRSVDFFVDDCPIDLKVTYFPKVYMDLKFRECTGSNEIAWLKQKAKEREFRIPQRMDSATLEYYLREKFAESGAKDILDELRGIKEKILNKTIAAPEELMLWLYVNQGEMRFGAENRLFLILIDLDDFTQSWKLKRAFDMLTPKINSYLSSFAVEQLSEISLLHQGRIYTSLSDSLFVLK
;
A
#
# COMPACT_ATOMS: atom_id res chain seq x y z
N MET A 1 -2.74 -24.47 -7.65
CA MET A 1 -3.52 -23.32 -8.16
C MET A 1 -4.08 -23.66 -9.54
N VAL A 2 -5.36 -23.43 -9.74
CA VAL A 2 -6.05 -23.64 -11.04
C VAL A 2 -6.75 -22.33 -11.41
N SER A 3 -6.56 -21.88 -12.66
CA SER A 3 -7.26 -20.68 -13.15
C SER A 3 -8.77 -20.93 -13.23
N ALA A 4 -9.57 -19.93 -12.86
CA ALA A 4 -11.01 -20.00 -13.07
C ALA A 4 -11.29 -19.96 -14.58
N VAL A 5 -12.00 -20.99 -15.08
CA VAL A 5 -12.38 -21.08 -16.49
C VAL A 5 -13.88 -20.79 -16.61
N GLY A 6 -14.23 -19.77 -17.42
CA GLY A 6 -15.61 -19.38 -17.65
C GLY A 6 -16.05 -18.13 -16.88
N ALA A 7 -17.34 -17.80 -16.92
CA ALA A 7 -17.91 -16.58 -16.33
C ALA A 7 -18.21 -16.71 -14.81
N ILE A 8 -17.30 -17.28 -14.03
CA ILE A 8 -17.43 -17.26 -12.56
C ILE A 8 -17.10 -15.82 -12.14
N ARG A 9 -18.11 -15.07 -11.75
CA ARG A 9 -17.94 -13.68 -11.30
C ARG A 9 -17.12 -13.66 -10.02
N SER A 10 -16.12 -12.77 -9.98
CA SER A 10 -15.31 -12.47 -8.80
C SER A 10 -14.40 -13.61 -8.30
N VAL A 11 -13.98 -14.52 -9.19
CA VAL A 11 -12.97 -15.54 -8.92
C VAL A 11 -11.96 -15.52 -10.06
N ASP A 12 -10.68 -15.28 -9.74
CA ASP A 12 -9.59 -15.31 -10.72
C ASP A 12 -8.94 -16.70 -10.78
N PHE A 13 -8.81 -17.36 -9.64
CA PHE A 13 -8.22 -18.69 -9.55
C PHE A 13 -8.64 -19.41 -8.26
N PHE A 14 -8.29 -20.70 -8.18
CA PHE A 14 -8.50 -21.54 -7.00
C PHE A 14 -7.15 -21.98 -6.42
N VAL A 15 -7.03 -21.97 -5.10
CA VAL A 15 -5.95 -22.58 -4.34
C VAL A 15 -6.57 -23.59 -3.40
N ASP A 16 -6.29 -24.88 -3.61
CA ASP A 16 -6.83 -25.99 -2.83
C ASP A 16 -8.37 -25.88 -2.62
N ASP A 17 -9.09 -25.73 -3.73
CA ASP A 17 -10.54 -25.53 -3.82
C ASP A 17 -11.07 -24.20 -3.21
N CYS A 18 -10.21 -23.37 -2.65
CA CYS A 18 -10.57 -22.02 -2.19
C CYS A 18 -10.62 -21.04 -3.36
N PRO A 19 -11.78 -20.45 -3.67
CA PRO A 19 -11.89 -19.43 -4.73
C PRO A 19 -11.25 -18.12 -4.27
N ILE A 20 -10.39 -17.53 -5.11
CA ILE A 20 -9.65 -16.28 -4.82
C ILE A 20 -9.93 -15.25 -5.90
N ASP A 21 -10.33 -14.05 -5.49
CA ASP A 21 -10.30 -12.83 -6.29
C ASP A 21 -8.98 -12.10 -6.03
N LEU A 22 -8.15 -11.92 -7.07
CA LEU A 22 -6.85 -11.27 -6.95
C LEU A 22 -6.94 -9.76 -7.23
N LYS A 23 -6.57 -8.96 -6.27
CA LYS A 23 -6.47 -7.51 -6.44
C LYS A 23 -5.01 -7.04 -6.42
N VAL A 24 -4.45 -6.78 -7.61
CA VAL A 24 -3.11 -6.16 -7.71
C VAL A 24 -3.22 -4.65 -7.51
N THR A 25 -2.54 -4.13 -6.51
CA THR A 25 -2.58 -2.73 -6.13
C THR A 25 -1.20 -2.22 -5.71
N TYR A 26 -1.11 -0.93 -5.39
CA TYR A 26 0.06 -0.28 -4.80
C TYR A 26 -0.26 0.14 -3.39
N PHE A 27 0.77 0.36 -2.57
CA PHE A 27 0.54 0.93 -1.25
C PHE A 27 -0.08 2.33 -1.41
N PRO A 28 -1.28 2.58 -0.87
CA PRO A 28 -2.02 3.80 -1.18
C PRO A 28 -1.36 5.03 -0.56
N LYS A 29 -1.09 6.06 -1.37
CA LYS A 29 -0.52 7.33 -0.87
C LYS A 29 -1.40 7.95 0.21
N VAL A 30 -2.71 7.95 0.02
CA VAL A 30 -3.66 8.53 1.00
C VAL A 30 -3.61 7.77 2.34
N TYR A 31 -3.46 6.45 2.32
CA TYR A 31 -3.28 5.65 3.53
C TYR A 31 -1.92 5.94 4.20
N MET A 32 -0.84 6.05 3.41
CA MET A 32 0.47 6.46 3.92
C MET A 32 0.39 7.83 4.59
N ASP A 33 -0.24 8.82 3.96
CA ASP A 33 -0.41 10.17 4.51
C ASP A 33 -1.24 10.19 5.80
N LEU A 34 -2.26 9.32 5.91
CA LEU A 34 -3.04 9.14 7.13
C LEU A 34 -2.14 8.63 8.26
N LYS A 35 -1.43 7.53 8.02
CA LYS A 35 -0.53 6.92 9.01
C LYS A 35 0.67 7.80 9.36
N PHE A 36 1.17 8.56 8.40
CA PHE A 36 2.22 9.55 8.63
C PHE A 36 1.74 10.65 9.59
N ARG A 37 0.50 11.13 9.41
CA ARG A 37 -0.11 12.11 10.32
C ARG A 37 -0.30 11.54 11.72
N GLU A 38 -0.72 10.29 11.85
CA GLU A 38 -0.83 9.60 13.14
C GLU A 38 0.53 9.52 13.87
N CYS A 39 1.61 9.30 13.12
CA CYS A 39 2.96 9.18 13.67
C CYS A 39 3.62 10.53 14.01
N THR A 40 3.36 11.58 13.23
CA THR A 40 4.12 12.84 13.30
C THR A 40 3.28 14.06 13.71
N GLY A 41 1.96 13.92 13.77
CA GLY A 41 1.02 15.02 14.01
C GLY A 41 0.73 15.88 12.78
N SER A 42 1.39 15.65 11.63
CA SER A 42 1.20 16.42 10.39
C SER A 42 1.31 15.53 9.16
N ASN A 43 0.76 15.97 8.02
CA ASN A 43 1.01 15.28 6.75
C ASN A 43 2.45 15.51 6.26
N GLU A 44 2.90 14.67 5.33
CA GLU A 44 4.28 14.68 4.84
C GLU A 44 4.73 16.04 4.32
N ILE A 45 3.88 16.71 3.53
CA ILE A 45 4.24 18.03 2.97
C ILE A 45 4.37 19.11 4.05
N ALA A 46 3.53 19.08 5.08
CA ALA A 46 3.64 20.01 6.21
C ALA A 46 4.90 19.73 7.04
N TRP A 47 5.23 18.46 7.24
CA TRP A 47 6.47 18.03 7.90
C TRP A 47 7.71 18.50 7.11
N LEU A 48 7.75 18.28 5.78
CA LEU A 48 8.85 18.76 4.92
C LEU A 48 8.99 20.27 4.96
N LYS A 49 7.87 21.02 4.94
CA LYS A 49 7.88 22.48 5.07
C LYS A 49 8.45 22.93 6.42
N GLN A 50 8.12 22.24 7.50
CA GLN A 50 8.66 22.53 8.82
C GLN A 50 10.17 22.30 8.84
N LYS A 51 10.66 21.15 8.35
CA LYS A 51 12.10 20.86 8.25
C LYS A 51 12.85 21.86 7.36
N ALA A 52 12.22 22.31 6.27
CA ALA A 52 12.80 23.36 5.41
C ALA A 52 12.95 24.69 6.14
N LYS A 53 11.96 25.09 6.96
CA LYS A 53 12.05 26.28 7.80
C LYS A 53 13.13 26.17 8.87
N GLU A 54 13.27 25.01 9.52
CA GLU A 54 14.32 24.73 10.52
C GLU A 54 15.73 24.86 9.92
N ARG A 55 15.87 24.62 8.61
CA ARG A 55 17.12 24.77 7.84
C ARG A 55 17.20 26.09 7.07
N GLU A 56 16.29 27.04 7.33
CA GLU A 56 16.22 28.34 6.68
C GLU A 56 16.11 28.28 5.14
N PHE A 57 15.57 27.19 4.60
CA PHE A 57 15.34 27.06 3.16
C PHE A 57 14.14 27.89 2.72
N ARG A 58 14.34 28.61 1.62
CA ARG A 58 13.25 29.36 1.00
C ARG A 58 12.22 28.40 0.38
N ILE A 59 10.98 28.53 0.82
CA ILE A 59 9.85 27.74 0.31
C ILE A 59 9.11 28.58 -0.76
N PRO A 60 8.97 28.09 -2.01
CA PRO A 60 8.19 28.75 -3.05
C PRO A 60 6.72 28.94 -2.62
N GLN A 61 6.16 30.13 -2.88
CA GLN A 61 4.79 30.45 -2.44
C GLN A 61 3.70 29.96 -3.40
N ARG A 62 4.04 29.72 -4.68
CA ARG A 62 3.07 29.35 -5.72
C ARG A 62 3.50 28.06 -6.40
N MET A 63 3.28 26.96 -5.70
CA MET A 63 3.61 25.63 -6.19
C MET A 63 2.55 24.65 -5.66
N ASP A 64 2.04 23.76 -6.51
CA ASP A 64 1.13 22.69 -6.05
C ASP A 64 1.85 21.72 -5.11
N SER A 65 1.09 20.97 -4.34
CA SER A 65 1.65 20.13 -3.27
C SER A 65 2.61 19.06 -3.79
N ALA A 66 2.34 18.44 -4.94
CA ALA A 66 3.18 17.38 -5.49
C ALA A 66 4.52 17.92 -5.99
N THR A 67 4.48 19.03 -6.74
CA THR A 67 5.67 19.73 -7.22
C THR A 67 6.51 20.25 -6.05
N LEU A 68 5.87 20.77 -5.00
CA LEU A 68 6.56 21.27 -3.82
C LEU A 68 7.20 20.14 -3.00
N GLU A 69 6.54 18.99 -2.87
CA GLU A 69 7.11 17.80 -2.22
C GLU A 69 8.40 17.37 -2.93
N TYR A 70 8.35 17.25 -4.26
CA TYR A 70 9.52 16.93 -5.08
C TYR A 70 10.64 17.98 -4.91
N TYR A 71 10.30 19.25 -5.05
CA TYR A 71 11.25 20.36 -4.89
C TYR A 71 11.97 20.33 -3.53
N LEU A 72 11.23 20.12 -2.43
CA LEU A 72 11.82 20.09 -1.09
C LEU A 72 12.76 18.90 -0.92
N ARG A 73 12.41 17.72 -1.45
CA ARG A 73 13.27 16.53 -1.40
C ARG A 73 14.57 16.74 -2.18
N GLU A 74 14.49 17.29 -3.41
CA GLU A 74 15.64 17.67 -4.21
C GLU A 74 16.53 18.68 -3.46
N LYS A 75 15.91 19.70 -2.87
CA LYS A 75 16.63 20.71 -2.11
C LYS A 75 17.37 20.17 -0.91
N PHE A 76 16.78 19.22 -0.17
CA PHE A 76 17.46 18.53 0.92
C PHE A 76 18.62 17.67 0.40
N ALA A 77 18.46 16.97 -0.71
CA ALA A 77 19.52 16.18 -1.33
C ALA A 77 20.70 17.04 -1.77
N GLU A 78 20.44 18.16 -2.49
CA GLU A 78 21.46 19.07 -2.97
C GLU A 78 22.22 19.79 -1.84
N SER A 79 21.54 20.16 -0.76
CA SER A 79 22.14 20.87 0.37
C SER A 79 22.92 19.97 1.34
N GLY A 80 22.93 18.64 1.10
CA GLY A 80 23.54 17.67 1.99
C GLY A 80 22.76 17.38 3.26
N ALA A 81 21.50 17.84 3.37
CA ALA A 81 20.60 17.55 4.49
C ALA A 81 20.02 16.11 4.42
N LYS A 82 20.92 15.12 4.29
CA LYS A 82 20.55 13.70 4.16
C LYS A 82 19.85 13.19 5.40
N ASP A 83 20.17 13.70 6.57
CA ASP A 83 19.54 13.38 7.84
C ASP A 83 18.01 13.54 7.81
N ILE A 84 17.49 14.57 7.13
CA ILE A 84 16.05 14.80 6.97
C ILE A 84 15.43 13.75 6.04
N LEU A 85 16.12 13.40 4.96
CA LEU A 85 15.65 12.37 4.03
C LEU A 85 15.67 10.98 4.67
N ASP A 86 16.69 10.69 5.46
CA ASP A 86 16.81 9.44 6.23
C ASP A 86 15.74 9.36 7.33
N GLU A 87 15.44 10.46 8.02
CA GLU A 87 14.35 10.55 9.00
C GLU A 87 13.00 10.28 8.33
N LEU A 88 12.74 10.93 7.18
CA LEU A 88 11.53 10.72 6.40
C LEU A 88 11.37 9.27 5.96
N ARG A 89 12.45 8.67 5.44
CA ARG A 89 12.49 7.25 5.04
C ARG A 89 12.20 6.34 6.23
N GLY A 90 12.86 6.57 7.37
CA GLY A 90 12.65 5.80 8.59
C GLY A 90 11.20 5.84 9.11
N ILE A 91 10.54 7.00 9.03
CA ILE A 91 9.11 7.13 9.38
C ILE A 91 8.26 6.25 8.45
N LYS A 92 8.48 6.33 7.14
CA LYS A 92 7.73 5.55 6.15
C LYS A 92 7.96 4.04 6.29
N GLU A 93 9.21 3.63 6.50
CA GLU A 93 9.55 2.22 6.75
C GLU A 93 8.88 1.70 8.02
N LYS A 94 8.85 2.49 9.09
CA LYS A 94 8.15 2.14 10.33
C LYS A 94 6.65 1.94 10.13
N ILE A 95 6.01 2.84 9.37
CA ILE A 95 4.59 2.74 9.01
C ILE A 95 4.35 1.45 8.21
N LEU A 96 5.18 1.21 7.20
CA LEU A 96 5.07 0.05 6.32
C LEU A 96 5.24 -1.26 7.10
N ASN A 97 6.30 -1.36 7.92
CA ASN A 97 6.56 -2.55 8.72
C ASN A 97 5.42 -2.86 9.70
N LYS A 98 4.84 -1.81 10.31
CA LYS A 98 3.66 -1.96 11.17
C LYS A 98 2.44 -2.46 10.38
N THR A 99 2.24 -1.93 9.17
CA THR A 99 1.12 -2.34 8.31
C THR A 99 1.28 -3.76 7.79
N ILE A 100 2.52 -4.18 7.45
CA ILE A 100 2.81 -5.57 7.02
C ILE A 100 2.57 -6.56 8.17
N ALA A 101 2.92 -6.18 9.41
CA ALA A 101 2.73 -7.03 10.57
C ALA A 101 1.25 -7.17 11.01
N ALA A 102 0.38 -6.21 10.66
CA ALA A 102 -1.07 -6.22 10.95
C ALA A 102 -1.81 -5.57 9.78
N PRO A 103 -2.05 -6.32 8.68
CA PRO A 103 -2.55 -5.75 7.42
C PRO A 103 -4.06 -5.51 7.37
N GLU A 104 -4.82 -5.96 8.36
CA GLU A 104 -6.29 -5.94 8.39
C GLU A 104 -6.83 -4.51 8.21
N GLU A 105 -6.19 -3.53 8.84
CA GLU A 105 -6.59 -2.13 8.71
C GLU A 105 -6.41 -1.60 7.28
N LEU A 106 -5.30 -1.96 6.63
CA LEU A 106 -5.07 -1.61 5.23
C LEU A 106 -6.06 -2.32 4.31
N MET A 107 -6.32 -3.62 4.53
CA MET A 107 -7.30 -4.37 3.73
C MET A 107 -8.69 -3.77 3.85
N LEU A 108 -9.14 -3.42 5.06
CA LEU A 108 -10.41 -2.72 5.27
C LEU A 108 -10.43 -1.38 4.54
N TRP A 109 -9.34 -0.60 4.64
CA TRP A 109 -9.20 0.68 3.93
C TRP A 109 -9.31 0.50 2.41
N LEU A 110 -8.67 -0.55 1.86
CA LEU A 110 -8.73 -0.88 0.44
C LEU A 110 -10.15 -1.22 -0.01
N TYR A 111 -10.92 -1.98 0.79
CA TYR A 111 -12.33 -2.25 0.50
C TYR A 111 -13.17 -0.97 0.44
N VAL A 112 -12.96 -0.06 1.38
CA VAL A 112 -13.76 1.17 1.48
C VAL A 112 -13.38 2.19 0.39
N ASN A 113 -12.10 2.26 -0.01
CA ASN A 113 -11.57 3.39 -0.80
C ASN A 113 -11.17 3.05 -2.24
N GLN A 114 -11.12 1.78 -2.64
CA GLN A 114 -10.74 1.39 -3.99
C GLN A 114 -11.94 1.07 -4.91
N GLY A 115 -12.73 2.09 -5.22
CA GLY A 115 -13.72 2.03 -6.29
C GLY A 115 -14.95 1.17 -5.97
N GLU A 116 -15.57 0.56 -7.00
CA GLU A 116 -16.75 -0.28 -6.82
C GLU A 116 -16.49 -1.37 -5.78
N MET A 117 -17.22 -1.28 -4.68
CA MET A 117 -17.22 -2.32 -3.66
C MET A 117 -17.79 -3.60 -4.26
N ARG A 118 -16.92 -4.46 -4.77
CA ARG A 118 -17.30 -5.77 -5.30
C ARG A 118 -17.49 -6.74 -4.14
N PHE A 119 -18.65 -6.67 -3.53
CA PHE A 119 -19.08 -7.64 -2.52
C PHE A 119 -19.57 -8.92 -3.19
N GLY A 120 -18.76 -9.58 -3.94
CA GLY A 120 -19.16 -10.80 -4.62
C GLY A 120 -18.08 -11.87 -4.57
N ALA A 121 -16.90 -11.50 -4.08
CA ALA A 121 -15.83 -12.44 -3.83
C ALA A 121 -15.91 -12.92 -2.39
N GLU A 122 -15.98 -14.23 -2.19
CA GLU A 122 -15.96 -14.83 -0.86
C GLU A 122 -14.59 -14.65 -0.20
N ASN A 123 -13.51 -14.75 -1.01
CA ASN A 123 -12.13 -14.62 -0.56
C ASN A 123 -11.35 -13.69 -1.48
N ARG A 124 -10.48 -12.85 -0.93
CA ARG A 124 -9.68 -11.89 -1.68
C ARG A 124 -8.22 -11.88 -1.27
N LEU A 125 -7.35 -11.91 -2.27
CA LEU A 125 -5.92 -11.68 -2.07
C LEU A 125 -5.53 -10.30 -2.61
N PHE A 126 -4.99 -9.44 -1.76
CA PHE A 126 -4.38 -8.18 -2.16
C PHE A 126 -2.89 -8.38 -2.43
N LEU A 127 -2.46 -8.29 -3.68
CA LEU A 127 -1.04 -8.23 -4.06
C LEU A 127 -0.62 -6.77 -4.08
N ILE A 128 0.14 -6.35 -3.05
CA ILE A 128 0.51 -4.95 -2.81
C ILE A 128 1.97 -4.74 -3.20
N LEU A 129 2.18 -3.92 -4.24
CA LEU A 129 3.49 -3.64 -4.81
C LEU A 129 4.03 -2.33 -4.25
N ILE A 130 5.30 -2.33 -3.81
CA ILE A 130 5.93 -1.18 -3.16
C ILE A 130 7.37 -1.02 -3.64
N ASP A 131 7.68 0.11 -4.25
CA ASP A 131 9.05 0.57 -4.46
C ASP A 131 9.43 1.49 -3.28
N LEU A 132 10.36 1.05 -2.44
CA LEU A 132 10.74 1.78 -1.21
C LEU A 132 11.50 3.06 -1.51
N ASP A 133 12.22 3.11 -2.63
CA ASP A 133 12.97 4.30 -3.03
C ASP A 133 12.04 5.36 -3.60
N ASP A 134 11.03 4.94 -4.38
CA ASP A 134 10.03 5.82 -4.94
C ASP A 134 8.66 5.13 -5.05
N PHE A 135 7.79 5.40 -4.10
CA PHE A 135 6.43 4.85 -4.08
C PHE A 135 5.63 5.12 -5.36
N THR A 136 5.95 6.21 -6.09
CA THR A 136 5.29 6.54 -7.36
C THR A 136 5.70 5.61 -8.50
N GLN A 137 6.82 4.90 -8.36
CA GLN A 137 7.34 3.94 -9.34
C GLN A 137 6.88 2.49 -9.08
N SER A 138 6.12 2.25 -8.01
CA SER A 138 5.63 0.91 -7.65
C SER A 138 4.89 0.19 -8.78
N TRP A 139 4.31 0.95 -9.74
CA TRP A 139 3.65 0.40 -10.91
C TRP A 139 4.58 -0.43 -11.82
N LYS A 140 5.89 -0.16 -11.81
CA LYS A 140 6.89 -0.90 -12.57
C LYS A 140 7.01 -2.35 -12.09
N LEU A 141 6.72 -2.59 -10.81
CA LEU A 141 6.80 -3.92 -10.20
C LEU A 141 5.78 -4.91 -10.79
N LYS A 142 4.72 -4.45 -11.45
CA LYS A 142 3.79 -5.35 -12.17
C LYS A 142 4.46 -6.22 -13.23
N ARG A 143 5.65 -5.84 -13.71
CA ARG A 143 6.43 -6.55 -14.73
C ARG A 143 7.74 -7.12 -14.19
N ALA A 144 8.01 -6.99 -12.89
CA ALA A 144 9.21 -7.52 -12.25
C ALA A 144 8.99 -9.00 -11.86
N PHE A 145 8.93 -9.87 -12.86
CA PHE A 145 8.63 -11.30 -12.67
C PHE A 145 9.68 -12.02 -11.82
N ASP A 146 10.92 -11.58 -11.86
CA ASP A 146 12.02 -12.04 -11.02
C ASP A 146 11.74 -11.83 -9.51
N MET A 147 11.04 -10.77 -9.17
CA MET A 147 10.63 -10.47 -7.79
C MET A 147 9.27 -11.09 -7.44
N LEU A 148 8.31 -11.02 -8.36
CA LEU A 148 6.94 -11.50 -8.16
C LEU A 148 6.89 -13.02 -8.01
N THR A 149 7.54 -13.75 -8.92
CA THR A 149 7.44 -15.21 -9.01
C THR A 149 7.85 -15.90 -7.70
N PRO A 150 9.03 -15.62 -7.09
CA PRO A 150 9.41 -16.29 -5.86
C PRO A 150 8.47 -15.94 -4.68
N LYS A 151 7.98 -14.71 -4.61
CA LYS A 151 7.05 -14.29 -3.54
C LYS A 151 5.69 -14.97 -3.67
N ILE A 152 5.14 -15.03 -4.89
CA ILE A 152 3.86 -15.70 -5.18
C ILE A 152 3.99 -17.21 -4.93
N ASN A 153 5.07 -17.84 -5.41
CA ASN A 153 5.29 -19.26 -5.18
C ASN A 153 5.43 -19.60 -3.69
N SER A 154 6.17 -18.78 -2.93
CA SER A 154 6.29 -18.97 -1.49
C SER A 154 4.93 -18.85 -0.79
N TYR A 155 4.13 -17.86 -1.15
CA TYR A 155 2.79 -17.68 -0.62
C TYR A 155 1.89 -18.88 -0.92
N LEU A 156 1.84 -19.31 -2.19
CA LEU A 156 1.02 -20.44 -2.61
C LEU A 156 1.45 -21.76 -1.96
N SER A 157 2.75 -21.94 -1.69
CA SER A 157 3.26 -23.15 -1.02
C SER A 157 2.92 -23.24 0.46
N SER A 158 2.64 -22.10 1.11
CA SER A 158 2.28 -22.02 2.54
C SER A 158 0.83 -21.60 2.75
N PHE A 159 0.04 -21.50 1.67
CA PHE A 159 -1.35 -21.06 1.76
C PHE A 159 -2.20 -22.04 2.60
N ALA A 160 -2.96 -21.47 3.51
CA ALA A 160 -4.01 -22.19 4.24
C ALA A 160 -5.22 -21.25 4.42
N VAL A 161 -6.42 -21.76 4.21
CA VAL A 161 -7.66 -20.95 4.29
C VAL A 161 -7.86 -20.35 5.68
N GLU A 162 -7.38 -21.04 6.71
CA GLU A 162 -7.44 -20.61 8.10
C GLU A 162 -6.56 -19.40 8.41
N GLN A 163 -5.64 -19.04 7.50
CA GLN A 163 -4.78 -17.85 7.63
C GLN A 163 -5.44 -16.59 7.07
N LEU A 164 -6.54 -16.72 6.34
CA LEU A 164 -7.29 -15.59 5.83
C LEU A 164 -7.93 -14.81 6.98
N SER A 165 -7.73 -13.49 6.99
CA SER A 165 -8.36 -12.59 7.95
C SER A 165 -9.80 -12.29 7.54
N GLU A 166 -10.72 -12.34 8.50
CA GLU A 166 -12.11 -11.91 8.28
C GLU A 166 -12.18 -10.37 8.27
N ILE A 167 -12.54 -9.80 7.13
CA ILE A 167 -12.74 -8.36 6.96
C ILE A 167 -14.22 -8.07 6.83
N SER A 168 -14.78 -7.37 7.82
CA SER A 168 -16.17 -6.96 7.84
C SER A 168 -16.31 -5.46 7.66
N LEU A 169 -17.26 -5.04 6.82
CA LEU A 169 -17.56 -3.64 6.61
C LEU A 169 -19.07 -3.37 6.50
N LEU A 170 -19.50 -2.21 6.99
CA LEU A 170 -20.86 -1.74 6.88
C LEU A 170 -21.03 -0.93 5.59
N HIS A 171 -21.94 -1.34 4.71
CA HIS A 171 -22.30 -0.62 3.49
C HIS A 171 -23.81 -0.62 3.30
N GLN A 172 -24.40 0.58 3.12
CA GLN A 172 -25.84 0.75 2.91
C GLN A 172 -26.71 0.01 3.96
N GLY A 173 -26.28 0.05 5.25
CA GLY A 173 -26.99 -0.58 6.34
C GLY A 173 -26.87 -2.10 6.43
N ARG A 174 -26.00 -2.74 5.61
CA ARG A 174 -25.72 -4.17 5.65
C ARG A 174 -24.25 -4.41 5.99
N ILE A 175 -23.99 -5.46 6.76
CA ILE A 175 -22.63 -5.92 7.04
C ILE A 175 -22.26 -6.92 5.94
N TYR A 176 -21.12 -6.68 5.32
CA TYR A 176 -20.48 -7.56 4.35
C TYR A 176 -19.21 -8.11 4.97
N THR A 177 -18.98 -9.39 4.84
CA THR A 177 -17.79 -10.08 5.33
C THR A 177 -17.09 -10.77 4.17
N SER A 178 -15.77 -10.65 4.11
CA SER A 178 -14.92 -11.33 3.15
C SER A 178 -13.68 -11.85 3.85
N LEU A 179 -13.27 -13.08 3.54
CA LEU A 179 -11.99 -13.61 3.97
C LEU A 179 -10.90 -13.05 3.06
N SER A 180 -9.88 -12.45 3.63
CA SER A 180 -8.88 -11.71 2.87
C SER A 180 -7.46 -11.92 3.39
N ASP A 181 -6.51 -11.81 2.49
CA ASP A 181 -5.09 -11.79 2.83
C ASP A 181 -4.35 -10.76 1.98
N SER A 182 -3.12 -10.45 2.35
CA SER A 182 -2.27 -9.50 1.65
C SER A 182 -0.87 -10.02 1.47
N LEU A 183 -0.40 -9.98 0.22
CA LEU A 183 0.98 -10.30 -0.14
C LEU A 183 1.71 -9.02 -0.54
N PHE A 184 2.73 -8.66 0.25
CA PHE A 184 3.56 -7.48 -0.02
C PHE A 184 4.80 -7.86 -0.84
N VAL A 185 5.03 -7.14 -1.95
CA VAL A 185 6.24 -7.23 -2.76
C VAL A 185 6.97 -5.91 -2.71
N LEU A 186 8.11 -5.92 -2.06
CA LEU A 186 8.96 -4.75 -1.81
C LEU A 186 10.21 -4.81 -2.70
N LYS A 187 10.58 -3.65 -3.25
CA LYS A 187 11.84 -3.41 -3.95
C LYS A 187 12.64 -2.34 -3.21
#